data_1d6e187b0c3509f9cfeee6b29222303b
#
_entry.id   1d6e187b0c3509f9cfeee6b29222303b
#
_cell.length_a   1.000
_cell.length_b   1.000
_cell.length_c   1.000
_cell.angle_alpha   90.00
_cell.angle_beta   90.00
_cell.angle_gamma   90.00
#
_symmetry.space_group_name_H-M   'P 1'
#
loop_
_entity.id
_entity.type
_entity.pdbx_description
1 polymer ?
#
loop_
_entity_poly.entity_id
_entity_poly.type
_entity_poly.pdbx_seq_one_letter_code
_entity_poly.pdbx_strand_id
1 'polypeptide(L)'
;MKIWNYMLMCVVVLCTSCASSKKVVYLQDVVPLKQQDIEQKYEVYVHNDDLLAIMVNSKNPELALPFNMPMVSYQLGSGSTNSGSQRVLGYLVDGNGDMDFPILGKLHVAGLTRMQLTEMIKQRLIEGDLIKDPIVT
;
A
#
# COMPACT_ATOMS: atom_id res chain seq x y z
N MET A 1 -38.50 -60.35 23.21
CA MET A 1 -38.56 -60.05 21.76
C MET A 1 -38.80 -58.58 21.45
N LYS A 2 -39.59 -57.83 22.20
CA LYS A 2 -39.85 -56.39 21.94
C LYS A 2 -38.62 -55.50 22.08
N ILE A 3 -37.76 -55.72 23.07
CA ILE A 3 -36.54 -54.93 23.33
C ILE A 3 -35.53 -55.08 22.21
N TRP A 4 -35.42 -56.25 21.64
CA TRP A 4 -34.57 -56.56 20.49
C TRP A 4 -34.96 -55.78 19.25
N ASN A 5 -36.23 -55.60 18.98
CA ASN A 5 -36.74 -54.80 17.88
C ASN A 5 -36.45 -53.30 18.06
N TYR A 6 -36.54 -52.77 19.27
CA TYR A 6 -36.19 -51.34 19.54
C TYR A 6 -34.69 -51.10 19.37
N MET A 7 -33.86 -52.05 19.79
CA MET A 7 -32.41 -51.96 19.64
C MET A 7 -32.03 -51.99 18.12
N LEU A 8 -32.67 -52.83 17.34
CA LEU A 8 -32.46 -52.91 15.92
C LEU A 8 -32.91 -51.61 15.20
N MET A 9 -34.03 -51.04 15.61
CA MET A 9 -34.55 -49.79 15.09
C MET A 9 -33.62 -48.61 15.37
N CYS A 10 -33.01 -48.53 16.58
CA CYS A 10 -32.01 -47.49 16.94
C CYS A 10 -30.76 -47.61 16.08
N VAL A 11 -30.28 -48.78 15.76
CA VAL A 11 -29.10 -49.00 14.91
C VAL A 11 -29.36 -48.52 13.50
N VAL A 12 -30.55 -48.74 12.93
CA VAL A 12 -30.92 -48.30 11.62
C VAL A 12 -31.00 -46.77 11.51
N VAL A 13 -31.52 -46.10 12.53
CA VAL A 13 -31.59 -44.62 12.59
C VAL A 13 -30.19 -43.95 12.69
N LEU A 14 -29.27 -44.61 13.39
CA LEU A 14 -27.89 -44.11 13.50
C LEU A 14 -27.07 -44.23 12.21
N CYS A 15 -27.45 -45.15 11.31
CA CYS A 15 -26.76 -45.33 10.02
C CYS A 15 -27.19 -44.34 8.91
N THR A 16 -28.25 -43.56 9.10
CA THR A 16 -28.73 -42.61 8.08
C THR A 16 -28.11 -41.21 8.17
N SER A 17 -27.19 -40.95 9.13
CA SER A 17 -26.55 -39.64 9.33
C SER A 17 -25.29 -39.50 8.47
N CYS A 18 -25.28 -39.90 7.21
CA CYS A 18 -24.24 -39.52 6.28
C CYS A 18 -24.63 -38.24 5.55
N ALA A 19 -24.38 -37.07 6.13
CA ALA A 19 -24.43 -35.80 5.42
C ALA A 19 -23.31 -35.77 4.39
N SER A 20 -23.65 -35.77 3.10
CA SER A 20 -22.69 -35.65 2.02
C SER A 20 -22.00 -34.30 2.06
N SER A 21 -20.73 -34.31 2.34
CA SER A 21 -19.85 -33.12 2.37
C SER A 21 -19.56 -32.52 0.98
N LYS A 22 -20.21 -33.02 -0.06
CA LYS A 22 -20.01 -32.58 -1.46
C LYS A 22 -20.48 -31.15 -1.74
N LYS A 23 -21.18 -30.48 -0.83
CA LYS A 23 -21.67 -29.09 -1.01
C LYS A 23 -20.83 -28.01 -0.31
N VAL A 24 -19.73 -28.37 0.31
CA VAL A 24 -18.85 -27.42 1.02
C VAL A 24 -17.50 -27.29 0.33
N VAL A 25 -17.49 -27.32 -0.99
CA VAL A 25 -16.28 -26.93 -1.74
C VAL A 25 -16.41 -25.46 -2.05
N TYR A 26 -15.68 -24.63 -1.32
CA TYR A 26 -15.41 -23.26 -1.69
C TYR A 26 -14.79 -23.26 -3.09
N LEU A 27 -15.33 -22.47 -4.03
CA LEU A 27 -14.84 -22.31 -5.40
C LEU A 27 -15.33 -23.38 -6.41
N GLN A 28 -16.55 -23.89 -6.31
CA GLN A 28 -17.12 -24.78 -7.34
C GLN A 28 -17.45 -24.06 -8.66
N ASP A 29 -17.58 -22.74 -8.64
CA ASP A 29 -17.89 -21.90 -9.80
C ASP A 29 -16.68 -21.11 -10.32
N VAL A 30 -15.48 -21.58 -10.04
CA VAL A 30 -14.31 -21.03 -10.72
C VAL A 30 -14.35 -21.52 -12.14
N VAL A 31 -15.05 -20.80 -12.99
CA VAL A 31 -14.81 -20.86 -14.44
C VAL A 31 -13.30 -20.70 -14.61
N PRO A 32 -12.59 -21.63 -15.27
CA PRO A 32 -11.17 -21.44 -15.51
C PRO A 32 -11.02 -20.06 -16.12
N LEU A 33 -10.43 -19.15 -15.34
CA LEU A 33 -10.12 -17.79 -15.77
C LEU A 33 -9.40 -17.96 -17.09
N LYS A 34 -10.07 -17.63 -18.21
CA LYS A 34 -9.35 -17.31 -19.43
C LYS A 34 -8.23 -16.42 -18.96
N GLN A 35 -7.01 -16.81 -19.26
CA GLN A 35 -5.82 -15.99 -19.07
C GLN A 35 -6.14 -14.65 -19.72
N GLN A 36 -6.68 -13.74 -18.94
CA GLN A 36 -6.95 -12.40 -19.37
C GLN A 36 -5.57 -11.77 -19.28
N ASP A 37 -4.95 -11.56 -20.41
CA ASP A 37 -3.75 -10.75 -20.49
C ASP A 37 -4.08 -9.42 -19.84
N ILE A 38 -3.63 -9.26 -18.58
CA ILE A 38 -3.69 -8.00 -17.86
C ILE A 38 -2.57 -7.15 -18.43
N GLU A 39 -2.67 -6.82 -19.71
CA GLU A 39 -1.84 -5.78 -20.33
C GLU A 39 -2.29 -4.36 -19.94
N GLN A 40 -3.29 -4.25 -19.07
CA GLN A 40 -3.59 -2.96 -18.48
C GLN A 40 -2.48 -2.62 -17.50
N LYS A 41 -1.48 -1.91 -17.99
CA LYS A 41 -0.49 -1.22 -17.18
C LYS A 41 -1.26 -0.33 -16.20
N TYR A 42 -1.45 -0.84 -14.99
CA TYR A 42 -2.17 -0.11 -13.95
C TYR A 42 -1.29 1.07 -13.54
N GLU A 43 -1.61 2.24 -14.05
CA GLU A 43 -0.93 3.47 -13.67
C GLU A 43 -1.65 4.08 -12.47
N VAL A 44 -0.92 4.29 -11.40
CA VAL A 44 -1.41 4.99 -10.21
C VAL A 44 -1.21 6.48 -10.42
N TYR A 45 -2.28 7.23 -10.27
CA TYR A 45 -2.28 8.69 -10.32
C TYR A 45 -2.36 9.26 -8.92
N VAL A 46 -1.75 10.41 -8.71
CA VAL A 46 -1.84 11.18 -7.47
C VAL A 46 -3.21 11.83 -7.36
N HIS A 47 -3.84 11.71 -6.19
CA HIS A 47 -5.14 12.32 -5.89
C HIS A 47 -5.01 13.36 -4.77
N ASN A 48 -6.04 14.18 -4.64
CA ASN A 48 -6.18 15.06 -3.48
C ASN A 48 -6.22 14.24 -2.20
N ASP A 49 -5.67 14.79 -1.12
CA ASP A 49 -5.56 14.16 0.19
C ASP A 49 -4.56 12.97 0.27
N ASP A 50 -3.83 12.67 -0.82
CA ASP A 50 -2.74 11.70 -0.80
C ASP A 50 -1.56 12.19 0.04
N LEU A 51 -0.90 11.26 0.73
CA LEU A 51 0.35 11.51 1.43
C LEU A 51 1.50 10.89 0.65
N LEU A 52 2.36 11.73 0.09
CA LEU A 52 3.45 11.32 -0.78
C LEU A 52 4.78 11.27 -0.01
N ALA A 53 5.38 10.08 0.05
CA ALA A 53 6.75 9.93 0.55
C ALA A 53 7.73 10.17 -0.60
N ILE A 54 8.41 11.30 -0.59
CA ILE A 54 9.37 11.69 -1.62
C ILE A 54 10.74 11.81 -1.00
N MET A 55 11.72 11.16 -1.59
CA MET A 55 13.11 11.25 -1.17
C MET A 55 13.99 11.73 -2.32
N VAL A 56 14.78 12.76 -2.04
CA VAL A 56 15.77 13.31 -2.96
C VAL A 56 17.16 12.87 -2.53
N ASN A 57 17.92 12.31 -3.44
CA ASN A 57 19.32 11.95 -3.26
C ASN A 57 20.18 12.63 -4.33
N SER A 58 21.46 12.78 -4.05
CA SER A 58 22.46 13.35 -4.94
C SER A 58 23.80 12.70 -4.68
N LYS A 59 24.75 12.81 -5.62
CA LYS A 59 26.17 12.41 -5.39
C LYS A 59 26.79 13.17 -4.24
N ASN A 60 26.34 14.41 -3.99
CA ASN A 60 26.65 15.15 -2.79
C ASN A 60 25.45 15.13 -1.85
N PRO A 61 25.43 14.27 -0.79
CA PRO A 61 24.28 14.12 0.08
C PRO A 61 23.90 15.42 0.81
N GLU A 62 24.86 16.30 1.10
CA GLU A 62 24.58 17.56 1.79
C GLU A 62 23.65 18.46 1.01
N LEU A 63 23.73 18.44 -0.32
CA LEU A 63 22.82 19.21 -1.19
C LEU A 63 21.39 18.68 -1.19
N ALA A 64 21.20 17.40 -0.88
CA ALA A 64 19.90 16.78 -0.84
C ALA A 64 19.15 16.96 0.49
N LEU A 65 19.88 17.22 1.58
CA LEU A 65 19.30 17.33 2.93
C LEU A 65 18.14 18.34 3.02
N PRO A 66 18.22 19.54 2.44
CA PRO A 66 17.16 20.53 2.57
C PRO A 66 15.83 20.13 1.89
N PHE A 67 15.87 19.17 0.97
CA PHE A 67 14.71 18.71 0.21
C PHE A 67 14.02 17.51 0.85
N ASN A 68 14.65 16.92 1.88
CA ASN A 68 14.08 15.77 2.56
C ASN A 68 13.47 16.21 3.90
N MET A 69 12.31 15.68 4.24
CA MET A 69 11.75 15.88 5.55
C MET A 69 12.69 15.29 6.62
N PRO A 70 13.01 16.01 7.70
CA PRO A 70 13.83 15.46 8.76
C PRO A 70 13.12 14.26 9.37
N MET A 71 13.73 13.09 9.30
CA MET A 71 13.31 11.95 10.10
C MET A 71 13.66 12.24 11.56
N VAL A 72 12.71 12.75 12.32
CA VAL A 72 12.87 12.94 13.75
C VAL A 72 12.67 11.59 14.42
N SER A 73 13.72 10.82 14.57
CA SER A 73 13.73 9.66 15.46
C SER A 73 13.88 10.19 16.89
N TYR A 74 12.78 10.30 17.61
CA TYR A 74 12.85 10.49 19.06
C TYR A 74 13.34 9.19 19.69
N GLN A 75 14.63 9.11 19.96
CA GLN A 75 15.20 8.09 20.81
C GLN A 75 14.92 8.49 22.25
N LEU A 76 13.76 8.12 22.76
CA LEU A 76 13.47 8.25 24.18
C LEU A 76 14.38 7.25 24.90
N GLY A 77 15.13 7.76 25.87
CA GLY A 77 16.14 7.03 26.62
C GLY A 77 15.66 5.68 27.16
N SER A 78 16.62 4.79 27.30
CA SER A 78 16.52 3.42 27.81
C SER A 78 15.50 3.28 28.95
N GLY A 79 14.37 2.61 28.71
CA GLY A 79 13.51 2.19 29.80
C GLY A 79 12.00 2.09 29.55
N SER A 80 11.49 2.29 28.35
CA SER A 80 10.07 2.13 28.10
C SER A 80 9.82 1.34 26.81
N THR A 81 9.19 0.19 26.95
CA THR A 81 8.55 -0.59 25.87
C THR A 81 7.32 0.16 25.36
N ASN A 82 7.52 1.31 24.76
CA ASN A 82 6.48 1.99 24.02
C ASN A 82 6.73 1.73 22.55
N SER A 83 5.83 0.97 21.93
CA SER A 83 5.68 0.86 20.49
C SER A 83 5.63 2.27 19.92
N GLY A 84 6.77 2.80 19.52
CA GLY A 84 6.86 4.09 18.86
C GLY A 84 6.03 4.01 17.59
N SER A 85 4.95 4.75 17.52
CA SER A 85 4.17 4.91 16.30
C SER A 85 5.12 5.46 15.24
N GLN A 86 5.48 4.62 14.29
CA GLN A 86 6.28 5.01 13.14
C GLN A 86 5.42 5.99 12.34
N ARG A 87 5.66 7.28 12.51
CA ARG A 87 4.99 8.30 11.72
C ARG A 87 5.54 8.23 10.30
N VAL A 88 4.66 7.92 9.37
CA VAL A 88 4.98 8.10 7.95
C VAL A 88 5.06 9.60 7.72
N LEU A 89 6.25 10.10 7.47
CA LEU A 89 6.47 11.49 7.06
C LEU A 89 6.30 11.58 5.55
N GLY A 90 5.49 12.51 5.10
CA GLY A 90 5.21 12.68 3.68
C GLY A 90 4.67 14.07 3.40
N TYR A 91 4.59 14.42 2.14
CA TYR A 91 4.01 15.65 1.64
C TYR A 91 2.53 15.41 1.37
N LEU A 92 1.67 16.19 2.04
CA LEU A 92 0.22 16.10 1.82
C LEU A 92 -0.16 16.86 0.54
N VAL A 93 -0.95 16.23 -0.29
CA VAL A 93 -1.60 16.89 -1.44
C VAL A 93 -2.87 17.57 -0.94
N ASP A 94 -2.99 18.87 -1.14
CA ASP A 94 -4.15 19.63 -0.68
C ASP A 94 -5.41 19.40 -1.56
N GLY A 95 -6.55 19.98 -1.16
CA GLY A 95 -7.80 19.86 -1.88
C GLY A 95 -7.79 20.48 -3.28
N ASN A 96 -6.78 21.29 -3.63
CA ASN A 96 -6.58 21.87 -4.97
C ASN A 96 -5.65 21.00 -5.83
N GLY A 97 -5.10 19.93 -5.26
CA GLY A 97 -4.13 19.07 -5.96
C GLY A 97 -2.70 19.56 -5.89
N ASP A 98 -2.40 20.47 -4.96
CA ASP A 98 -1.07 21.04 -4.78
C ASP A 98 -0.39 20.44 -3.55
N MET A 99 0.94 20.35 -3.58
CA MET A 99 1.75 20.03 -2.40
C MET A 99 2.81 21.11 -2.19
N ASP A 100 3.16 21.38 -0.93
CA ASP A 100 4.27 22.26 -0.57
C ASP A 100 5.56 21.45 -0.48
N PHE A 101 6.48 21.69 -1.42
CA PHE A 101 7.77 21.01 -1.46
C PHE A 101 8.88 21.97 -1.02
N PRO A 102 9.82 21.55 -0.14
CA PRO A 102 10.87 22.42 0.36
C PRO A 102 11.65 23.09 -0.76
N ILE A 103 11.90 24.39 -0.62
CA ILE A 103 12.63 25.24 -1.56
C ILE A 103 11.93 25.44 -2.91
N LEU A 104 11.30 24.41 -3.49
CA LEU A 104 10.57 24.53 -4.75
C LEU A 104 9.20 25.20 -4.59
N GLY A 105 8.68 25.25 -3.34
CA GLY A 105 7.38 25.84 -3.04
C GLY A 105 6.22 24.95 -3.47
N LYS A 106 5.13 25.59 -3.86
CA LYS A 106 3.88 24.90 -4.21
C LYS A 106 3.94 24.28 -5.60
N LEU A 107 3.67 22.97 -5.68
CA LEU A 107 3.70 22.19 -6.92
C LEU A 107 2.34 21.54 -7.13
N HIS A 108 1.76 21.70 -8.33
CA HIS A 108 0.54 21.00 -8.72
C HIS A 108 0.88 19.58 -9.13
N VAL A 109 0.34 18.58 -8.38
CA VAL A 109 0.72 17.17 -8.52
C VAL A 109 -0.47 16.23 -8.77
N ALA A 110 -1.70 16.69 -8.53
CA ALA A 110 -2.87 15.86 -8.79
C ALA A 110 -2.97 15.48 -10.26
N GLY A 111 -3.34 14.22 -10.52
CA GLY A 111 -3.44 13.67 -11.87
C GLY A 111 -2.11 13.28 -12.52
N LEU A 112 -0.98 13.51 -11.86
CA LEU A 112 0.32 13.01 -12.32
C LEU A 112 0.53 11.55 -11.92
N THR A 113 1.20 10.80 -12.78
CA THR A 113 1.73 9.50 -12.39
C THR A 113 2.98 9.67 -11.55
N ARG A 114 3.39 8.62 -10.83
CA ARG A 114 4.64 8.62 -10.07
C ARG A 114 5.83 9.03 -10.95
N MET A 115 5.90 8.53 -12.18
CA MET A 115 7.00 8.84 -13.09
C MET A 115 7.00 10.31 -13.51
N GLN A 116 5.84 10.87 -13.84
CA GLN A 116 5.69 12.27 -14.19
C GLN A 116 6.05 13.19 -13.04
N LEU A 117 5.60 12.87 -11.84
CA LEU A 117 5.95 13.62 -10.63
C LEU A 117 7.45 13.60 -10.37
N THR A 118 8.07 12.41 -10.42
CA THR A 118 9.53 12.26 -10.27
C THR A 118 10.30 13.12 -11.26
N GLU A 119 9.91 13.09 -12.53
CA GLU A 119 10.58 13.85 -13.59
C GLU A 119 10.38 15.35 -13.42
N MET A 120 9.17 15.78 -13.06
CA MET A 120 8.88 17.19 -12.79
C MET A 120 9.76 17.74 -11.65
N ILE A 121 9.89 17.01 -10.54
CA ILE A 121 10.74 17.42 -9.41
C ILE A 121 12.21 17.48 -9.85
N LYS A 122 12.70 16.47 -10.57
CA LYS A 122 14.06 16.48 -11.11
C LYS A 122 14.34 17.71 -11.95
N GLN A 123 13.47 18.02 -12.91
CA GLN A 123 13.62 19.19 -13.77
C GLN A 123 13.67 20.48 -12.96
N ARG A 124 12.78 20.65 -11.98
CA ARG A 124 12.78 21.83 -11.11
C ARG A 124 14.06 21.98 -10.30
N LEU A 125 14.64 20.87 -9.81
CA LEU A 125 15.90 20.88 -9.08
C LEU A 125 17.08 21.24 -9.97
N ILE A 126 17.09 20.80 -11.23
CA ILE A 126 18.13 21.11 -12.21
C ILE A 126 18.01 22.57 -12.73
N GLU A 127 16.80 22.98 -13.11
CA GLU A 127 16.52 24.33 -13.62
C GLU A 127 16.83 25.43 -12.57
N GLY A 128 16.58 25.12 -11.30
CA GLY A 128 16.93 25.98 -10.18
C GLY A 128 18.41 26.00 -9.82
N ASP A 129 19.27 25.26 -10.52
CA ASP A 129 20.71 25.03 -10.19
C ASP A 129 20.92 24.55 -8.75
N LEU A 130 19.93 23.86 -8.19
CA LEU A 130 19.93 23.40 -6.81
C LEU A 130 20.70 22.07 -6.65
N ILE A 131 20.46 21.13 -7.57
CA ILE A 131 21.14 19.83 -7.64
C ILE A 131 21.37 19.49 -9.11
N LYS A 132 22.61 19.15 -9.47
CA LYS A 132 22.97 18.82 -10.86
C LYS A 132 22.58 17.40 -11.27
N ASP A 133 22.55 16.46 -10.32
CA ASP A 133 22.31 15.04 -10.52
C ASP A 133 21.28 14.49 -9.53
N PRO A 134 20.04 15.03 -9.49
CA PRO A 134 19.05 14.59 -8.52
C PRO A 134 18.53 13.18 -8.84
N ILE A 135 18.46 12.34 -7.81
CA ILE A 135 17.77 11.06 -7.83
C ILE A 135 16.53 11.23 -6.95
N VAL A 136 15.36 11.19 -7.55
CA VAL A 136 14.06 11.35 -6.85
C VAL A 136 13.34 10.01 -6.87
N THR A 137 12.87 9.57 -5.70
CA THR A 137 12.15 8.29 -5.52
C THR A 137 10.91 8.47 -4.66
#